data_9002477bdc8dfa1784c1769f2e936c1f
#
_entry.id   9002477bdc8dfa1784c1769f2e936c1f
#
_cell.length_a   1.000
_cell.length_b   1.000
_cell.length_c   1.000
_cell.angle_alpha   90.00
_cell.angle_beta   90.00
_cell.angle_gamma   90.00
#
_symmetry.space_group_name_H-M   'P 1'
#
loop_
_entity.id
_entity.type
_entity.pdbx_description
1 polymer ?
#
loop_
_entity_poly.entity_id
_entity_poly.type
_entity_poly.pdbx_seq_one_letter_code
_entity_poly.pdbx_strand_id
1 'polypeptide(L)'
;MQIVNNTRQLDIISIVGMPVVVNSTLMNCAVVFQKGKILGIVPKTYLPNYKEFYEKRWFTSAVAHPDSMNVRLCGQVVPMGTNLLFDTPDVCFGIELCEDVWAPVPPSSALALKGAEIIFNLSANTENISKHQYLRSLLAQQSARCHLCNR
;
A
#
# COMPACT_ATOMS: atom_id res chain seq x y z
N MET A 1 -12.02 14.00 -0.38
CA MET A 1 -13.49 13.78 -0.52
C MET A 1 -13.98 13.90 -1.96
N GLN A 2 -13.54 14.88 -2.72
CA GLN A 2 -14.02 15.11 -4.10
C GLN A 2 -13.77 13.91 -5.02
N ILE A 3 -12.57 13.32 -5.02
CA ILE A 3 -12.22 12.14 -5.85
C ILE A 3 -13.15 10.95 -5.53
N VAL A 4 -13.32 10.62 -4.24
CA VAL A 4 -14.19 9.51 -3.82
C VAL A 4 -15.64 9.73 -4.29
N ASN A 5 -16.14 10.95 -4.21
CA ASN A 5 -17.50 11.27 -4.67
C ASN A 5 -17.65 11.14 -6.19
N ASN A 6 -16.62 11.53 -6.95
CA ASN A 6 -16.64 11.45 -8.41
C ASN A 6 -16.62 10.01 -8.94
N THR A 7 -16.23 9.04 -8.11
CA THR A 7 -16.22 7.61 -8.50
C THR A 7 -17.52 6.86 -8.19
N ARG A 8 -18.56 7.55 -7.70
CA ARG A 8 -19.83 6.90 -7.29
C ARG A 8 -20.49 6.05 -8.37
N GLN A 9 -20.35 6.47 -9.62
CA GLN A 9 -20.95 5.77 -10.78
C GLN A 9 -19.95 4.93 -11.56
N LEU A 10 -18.68 4.87 -11.09
CA LEU A 10 -17.63 4.12 -11.76
C LEU A 10 -17.43 2.76 -11.09
N ASP A 11 -17.44 1.72 -11.89
CA ASP A 11 -17.16 0.36 -11.44
C ASP A 11 -15.67 0.05 -11.58
N ILE A 12 -14.85 0.90 -10.98
CA ILE A 12 -13.40 0.75 -10.94
C ILE A 12 -12.92 0.88 -9.51
N ILE A 13 -12.03 0.01 -9.09
CA ILE A 13 -11.29 0.16 -7.84
C ILE A 13 -10.14 1.14 -8.10
N SER A 14 -10.06 2.17 -7.28
CA SER A 14 -9.01 3.17 -7.35
C SER A 14 -8.12 3.07 -6.12
N ILE A 15 -6.81 3.19 -6.34
CA ILE A 15 -5.79 3.20 -5.28
C ILE A 15 -5.01 4.51 -5.41
N VAL A 16 -4.97 5.31 -4.35
CA VAL A 16 -4.28 6.61 -4.36
C VAL A 16 -3.36 6.74 -3.16
N GLY A 17 -2.14 7.19 -3.41
CA GLY A 17 -1.23 7.60 -2.34
C GLY A 17 -1.64 8.95 -1.74
N MET A 18 -1.72 9.03 -0.41
CA MET A 18 -1.98 10.29 0.29
C MET A 18 -1.51 10.25 1.75
N PRO A 19 -1.16 11.42 2.34
CA PRO A 19 -0.94 11.51 3.77
C PRO A 19 -2.27 11.40 4.54
N VAL A 20 -2.27 10.63 5.62
CA VAL A 20 -3.42 10.48 6.52
C VAL A 20 -2.98 10.76 7.96
N VAL A 21 -3.75 11.59 8.67
CA VAL A 21 -3.52 11.86 10.09
C VAL A 21 -4.29 10.83 10.92
N VAL A 22 -3.58 10.12 11.79
CA VAL A 22 -4.13 9.12 12.69
C VAL A 22 -3.53 9.34 14.08
N ASN A 23 -4.36 9.52 15.10
CA ASN A 23 -3.92 9.73 16.49
C ASN A 23 -2.82 10.80 16.60
N SER A 24 -3.00 11.95 15.94
CA SER A 24 -2.06 13.08 15.88
C SER A 24 -0.72 12.77 15.19
N THR A 25 -0.57 11.65 14.52
CA THR A 25 0.59 11.31 13.70
C THR A 25 0.24 11.35 12.21
N LEU A 26 1.19 11.76 11.37
CA LEU A 26 1.02 11.77 9.92
C LEU A 26 1.61 10.49 9.35
N MET A 27 0.87 9.79 8.52
CA MET A 27 1.29 8.53 7.88
C MET A 27 1.19 8.65 6.36
N ASN A 28 2.15 8.05 5.66
CA ASN A 28 2.11 7.88 4.22
C ASN A 28 1.27 6.62 3.91
N CYS A 29 0.15 6.79 3.22
CA CYS A 29 -0.82 5.72 3.04
C CYS A 29 -1.25 5.56 1.59
N ALA A 30 -1.67 4.34 1.24
CA ALA A 30 -2.51 4.07 0.09
C ALA A 30 -3.98 3.99 0.56
N VAL A 31 -4.86 4.67 -0.13
CA VAL A 31 -6.31 4.65 0.12
C VAL A 31 -7.01 3.97 -1.03
N VAL A 32 -7.77 2.93 -0.74
CA VAL A 32 -8.53 2.14 -1.71
C VAL A 32 -9.98 2.51 -1.66
N PHE A 33 -10.58 2.81 -2.81
CA PHE A 33 -11.99 3.17 -2.86
C PHE A 33 -12.66 2.73 -4.17
N GLN A 34 -13.97 2.52 -4.11
CA GLN A 34 -14.81 2.15 -5.24
C GLN A 34 -16.23 2.69 -4.99
N LYS A 35 -16.89 3.15 -6.06
CA LYS A 35 -18.30 3.57 -6.00
C LYS A 35 -18.62 4.54 -4.86
N GLY A 36 -17.70 5.46 -4.55
CA GLY A 36 -17.89 6.44 -3.47
C GLY A 36 -17.66 5.92 -2.05
N LYS A 37 -17.25 4.66 -1.90
CA LYS A 37 -16.90 4.05 -0.60
C LYS A 37 -15.39 3.84 -0.50
N ILE A 38 -14.83 4.20 0.65
CA ILE A 38 -13.44 3.86 0.98
C ILE A 38 -13.46 2.44 1.54
N LEU A 39 -12.68 1.55 0.91
CA LEU A 39 -12.62 0.14 1.25
C LEU A 39 -11.57 -0.14 2.33
N GLY A 40 -10.46 0.59 2.31
CA GLY A 40 -9.39 0.43 3.28
C GLY A 40 -8.28 1.44 3.10
N ILE A 41 -7.41 1.52 4.12
CA ILE A 41 -6.22 2.37 4.15
C ILE A 41 -5.03 1.49 4.50
N VAL A 42 -4.00 1.51 3.66
CA VAL A 42 -2.76 0.77 3.89
C VAL A 42 -1.65 1.76 4.20
N PRO A 43 -1.14 1.81 5.45
CA PRO A 43 -0.04 2.67 5.82
C PRO A 43 1.30 2.04 5.45
N LYS A 44 2.28 2.90 5.10
CA LYS A 44 3.64 2.48 4.79
C LYS A 44 4.36 1.95 6.02
N THR A 45 5.02 0.79 5.87
CA THR A 45 5.75 0.13 6.94
C THR A 45 7.19 0.64 7.05
N TYR A 46 7.91 0.65 5.94
CA TYR A 46 9.31 1.04 5.91
C TYR A 46 9.47 2.43 5.28
N LEU A 47 10.01 3.36 6.07
CA LEU A 47 10.21 4.75 5.67
C LEU A 47 11.67 4.96 5.27
N PRO A 48 12.00 5.23 3.99
CA PRO A 48 13.36 5.55 3.59
C PRO A 48 13.81 6.85 4.24
N ASN A 49 15.03 6.85 4.77
CA ASN A 49 15.64 8.01 5.42
C ASN A 49 17.15 8.02 5.16
N TYR A 50 17.50 7.94 3.88
CA TYR A 50 18.89 7.92 3.39
C TYR A 50 18.96 8.63 2.04
N LYS A 51 20.13 9.18 1.70
CA LYS A 51 20.36 9.97 0.48
C LYS A 51 19.34 11.10 0.33
N GLU A 52 18.59 11.10 -0.77
CA GLU A 52 17.54 12.08 -1.07
C GLU A 52 16.23 11.88 -0.31
N PHE A 53 16.07 10.79 0.42
CA PHE A 53 14.82 10.48 1.12
C PHE A 53 14.83 10.94 2.58
N TYR A 54 13.77 11.63 3.00
CA TYR A 54 13.59 12.19 4.34
C TYR A 54 12.22 11.85 4.93
N GLU A 55 11.67 10.67 4.63
CA GLU A 55 10.29 10.34 5.02
C GLU A 55 10.08 10.31 6.54
N LYS A 56 11.06 9.85 7.30
CA LYS A 56 10.99 9.83 8.79
C LYS A 56 10.86 11.21 9.42
N ARG A 57 11.19 12.27 8.70
CA ARG A 57 11.02 13.65 9.17
C ARG A 57 9.53 14.05 9.25
N TRP A 58 8.70 13.46 8.39
CA TRP A 58 7.32 13.87 8.18
C TRP A 58 6.33 12.80 8.59
N PHE A 59 6.67 11.53 8.40
CA PHE A 59 5.77 10.41 8.54
C PHE A 59 6.17 9.47 9.67
N THR A 60 5.14 8.90 10.30
CA THR A 60 5.27 7.80 11.25
C THR A 60 5.08 6.47 10.52
N SER A 61 5.93 5.48 10.85
CA SER A 61 5.83 4.13 10.31
C SER A 61 4.58 3.40 10.85
N ALA A 62 4.02 2.52 10.03
CA ALA A 62 2.94 1.64 10.44
C ALA A 62 3.29 0.75 11.64
N VAL A 63 4.56 0.43 11.84
CA VAL A 63 5.04 -0.37 12.99
C VAL A 63 4.72 0.29 14.35
N ALA A 64 4.54 1.61 14.39
CA ALA A 64 4.18 2.32 15.60
C ALA A 64 2.69 2.21 15.99
N HIS A 65 1.89 1.54 15.17
CA HIS A 65 0.46 1.38 15.34
C HIS A 65 0.05 -0.09 15.39
N PRO A 66 -1.14 -0.43 15.89
CA PRO A 66 -1.69 -1.79 15.81
C PRO A 66 -1.77 -2.27 14.36
N ASP A 67 -1.64 -3.59 14.16
CA ASP A 67 -1.69 -4.24 12.84
C ASP A 67 -2.98 -3.93 12.05
N SER A 68 -4.07 -3.67 12.78
CA SER A 68 -5.32 -3.20 12.20
C SER A 68 -6.09 -2.31 13.18
N MET A 69 -6.74 -1.28 12.64
CA MET A 69 -7.58 -0.37 13.40
C MET A 69 -8.64 0.25 12.49
N ASN A 70 -9.67 0.84 13.08
CA ASN A 70 -10.65 1.63 12.34
C ASN A 70 -10.32 3.12 12.48
N VAL A 71 -10.29 3.83 11.38
CA VAL A 71 -10.07 5.28 11.34
C VAL A 71 -11.22 5.99 10.65
N ARG A 72 -11.43 7.26 10.97
CA ARG A 72 -12.44 8.10 10.29
C ARG A 72 -11.77 8.90 9.19
N LEU A 73 -12.16 8.64 7.94
CA LEU A 73 -11.67 9.38 6.77
C LEU A 73 -12.86 9.78 5.89
N CYS A 74 -12.93 11.04 5.48
CA CYS A 74 -14.02 11.58 4.65
C CYS A 74 -15.43 11.28 5.16
N GLY A 75 -15.64 11.24 6.48
CA GLY A 75 -16.93 10.93 7.12
C GLY A 75 -17.27 9.44 7.18
N GLN A 76 -16.41 8.57 6.67
CA GLN A 76 -16.56 7.10 6.72
C GLN A 76 -15.67 6.51 7.81
N VAL A 77 -16.11 5.42 8.44
CA VAL A 77 -15.28 4.59 9.32
C VAL A 77 -14.69 3.48 8.45
N VAL A 78 -13.36 3.40 8.41
CA VAL A 78 -12.61 2.63 7.41
C VAL A 78 -11.56 1.78 8.12
N PRO A 79 -11.38 0.50 7.74
CA PRO A 79 -10.28 -0.30 8.24
C PRO A 79 -8.94 0.25 7.73
N MET A 80 -7.94 0.24 8.60
CA MET A 80 -6.57 0.62 8.30
C MET A 80 -5.61 -0.44 8.84
N GLY A 81 -4.68 -0.87 8.01
CA GLY A 81 -3.67 -1.87 8.40
C GLY A 81 -2.76 -2.25 7.24
N THR A 82 -1.58 -2.79 7.58
CA THR A 82 -0.57 -3.25 6.59
C THR A 82 -0.90 -4.61 5.99
N ASN A 83 -1.84 -5.32 6.58
CA ASN A 83 -2.19 -6.69 6.24
C ASN A 83 -3.62 -6.83 5.67
N LEU A 84 -4.17 -5.74 5.14
CA LEU A 84 -5.47 -5.74 4.49
C LEU A 84 -5.41 -6.46 3.16
N LEU A 85 -6.36 -7.34 2.93
CA LEU A 85 -6.67 -7.93 1.63
C LEU A 85 -7.94 -7.31 1.07
N PHE A 86 -7.93 -7.08 -0.22
CA PHE A 86 -9.08 -6.57 -0.97
C PHE A 86 -9.55 -7.68 -1.90
N ASP A 87 -10.66 -8.28 -1.52
CA ASP A 87 -11.24 -9.40 -2.24
C ASP A 87 -12.30 -8.91 -3.23
N THR A 88 -12.18 -9.40 -4.47
CA THR A 88 -13.13 -9.15 -5.55
C THR A 88 -13.58 -10.48 -6.13
N PRO A 89 -14.64 -10.53 -6.96
CA PRO A 89 -15.05 -11.78 -7.60
C PRO A 89 -13.96 -12.42 -8.45
N ASP A 90 -13.01 -11.62 -8.97
CA ASP A 90 -12.01 -12.08 -9.94
C ASP A 90 -10.63 -12.29 -9.33
N VAL A 91 -10.29 -11.55 -8.25
CA VAL A 91 -8.93 -11.53 -7.68
C VAL A 91 -8.90 -11.01 -6.26
N CYS A 92 -8.03 -11.60 -5.44
CA CYS A 92 -7.65 -11.09 -4.14
C CYS A 92 -6.32 -10.34 -4.24
N PHE A 93 -6.28 -9.07 -3.82
CA PHE A 93 -5.06 -8.27 -3.91
C PHE A 93 -4.66 -7.62 -2.59
N GLY A 94 -3.36 -7.36 -2.47
CA GLY A 94 -2.77 -6.61 -1.38
C GLY A 94 -2.03 -5.37 -1.88
N ILE A 95 -1.63 -4.51 -0.95
CA ILE A 95 -0.93 -3.25 -1.26
C ILE A 95 0.27 -3.09 -0.33
N GLU A 96 1.37 -2.63 -0.91
CA GLU A 96 2.54 -2.13 -0.18
C GLU A 96 3.03 -0.82 -0.82
N LEU A 97 3.86 -0.05 -0.13
CA LEU A 97 4.28 1.25 -0.60
C LEU A 97 5.80 1.33 -0.77
N CYS A 98 6.24 1.51 -2.01
CA CYS A 98 7.59 1.90 -2.41
C CYS A 98 8.69 1.12 -1.67
N GLU A 99 9.27 1.70 -0.60
CA GLU A 99 10.36 1.12 0.19
C GLU A 99 10.02 -0.24 0.80
N ASP A 100 8.74 -0.53 0.99
CA ASP A 100 8.30 -1.80 1.59
C ASP A 100 8.85 -3.02 0.83
N VAL A 101 8.92 -2.96 -0.51
CA VAL A 101 9.45 -4.08 -1.33
C VAL A 101 10.96 -4.31 -1.17
N TRP A 102 11.70 -3.29 -0.71
CA TRP A 102 13.14 -3.39 -0.52
C TRP A 102 13.54 -3.97 0.84
N ALA A 103 12.58 -4.11 1.73
CA ALA A 103 12.82 -4.64 3.06
C ALA A 103 13.18 -6.15 3.02
N PRO A 104 13.97 -6.65 3.98
CA PRO A 104 14.29 -8.07 4.07
C PRO A 104 13.04 -8.97 4.17
N VAL A 105 12.00 -8.48 4.85
CA VAL A 105 10.69 -9.12 4.95
C VAL A 105 9.63 -8.10 4.52
N PRO A 106 9.33 -8.01 3.22
CA PRO A 106 8.35 -7.05 2.72
C PRO A 106 6.93 -7.46 3.12
N PRO A 107 6.01 -6.49 3.28
CA PRO A 107 4.59 -6.75 3.56
C PRO A 107 3.96 -7.73 2.58
N SER A 108 4.36 -7.69 1.31
CA SER A 108 3.90 -8.62 0.27
C SER A 108 4.09 -10.09 0.63
N SER A 109 5.11 -10.44 1.42
CA SER A 109 5.29 -11.83 1.89
C SER A 109 4.16 -12.28 2.81
N ALA A 110 3.76 -11.43 3.77
CA ALA A 110 2.66 -11.73 4.68
C ALA A 110 1.30 -11.71 3.95
N LEU A 111 1.13 -10.78 3.00
CA LEU A 111 -0.09 -10.68 2.19
C LEU A 111 -0.27 -11.93 1.32
N ALA A 112 0.79 -12.42 0.69
CA ALA A 112 0.77 -13.65 -0.12
C ALA A 112 0.39 -14.88 0.73
N LEU A 113 0.97 -15.01 1.94
CA LEU A 113 0.60 -16.10 2.86
C LEU A 113 -0.87 -16.06 3.29
N LYS A 114 -1.51 -14.88 3.23
CA LYS A 114 -2.93 -14.69 3.51
C LYS A 114 -3.82 -14.87 2.29
N GLY A 115 -3.27 -15.11 1.11
CA GLY A 115 -4.01 -15.40 -0.11
C GLY A 115 -4.06 -14.25 -1.12
N ALA A 116 -3.24 -13.21 -0.99
CA ALA A 116 -3.10 -12.23 -2.06
C ALA A 116 -2.57 -12.91 -3.33
N GLU A 117 -3.23 -12.65 -4.46
CA GLU A 117 -2.84 -13.13 -5.79
C GLU A 117 -2.06 -12.05 -6.56
N ILE A 118 -2.36 -10.78 -6.27
CA ILE A 118 -1.70 -9.61 -6.86
C ILE A 118 -1.25 -8.67 -5.74
N ILE A 119 -0.08 -8.08 -5.91
CA ILE A 119 0.40 -6.99 -5.05
C ILE A 119 0.57 -5.72 -5.88
N PHE A 120 -0.05 -4.63 -5.43
CA PHE A 120 0.18 -3.29 -5.95
C PHE A 120 1.20 -2.57 -5.08
N ASN A 121 2.32 -2.15 -5.68
CA ASN A 121 3.32 -1.32 -5.01
C ASN A 121 3.25 0.11 -5.54
N LEU A 122 2.80 1.05 -4.71
CA LEU A 122 2.74 2.47 -5.06
C LEU A 122 4.12 3.09 -4.87
N SER A 123 4.84 3.30 -5.96
CA SER A 123 6.22 3.78 -5.93
C SER A 123 6.44 5.06 -6.74
N ALA A 124 7.30 5.92 -6.21
CA ALA A 124 7.98 6.98 -6.94
C ALA A 124 9.49 6.85 -6.69
N ASN A 125 10.18 6.18 -7.59
CA ASN A 125 11.61 5.91 -7.47
C ASN A 125 12.43 6.85 -8.34
N THR A 126 13.63 7.21 -7.87
CA THR A 126 14.63 7.83 -8.72
C THR A 126 15.12 6.82 -9.75
N GLU A 127 15.20 7.23 -11.01
CA GLU A 127 15.76 6.40 -12.09
C GLU A 127 17.27 6.64 -12.19
N ASN A 128 18.05 5.64 -11.81
CA ASN A 128 19.50 5.64 -11.91
C ASN A 128 19.97 4.51 -12.82
N ILE A 129 21.20 4.62 -13.33
CA ILE A 129 21.84 3.58 -14.15
C ILE A 129 21.78 2.24 -13.40
N SER A 130 21.29 1.20 -14.07
CA SER A 130 21.12 -0.17 -13.56
C SER A 130 20.04 -0.37 -12.49
N LYS A 131 19.46 0.68 -11.90
CA LYS A 131 18.44 0.56 -10.85
C LYS A 131 17.16 -0.10 -11.39
N HIS A 132 16.77 0.25 -12.61
CA HIS A 132 15.59 -0.35 -13.26
C HIS A 132 15.71 -1.88 -13.40
N GLN A 133 16.86 -2.36 -13.86
CA GLN A 133 17.09 -3.82 -14.01
C GLN A 133 17.10 -4.51 -12.66
N TYR A 134 17.73 -3.90 -11.66
CA TYR A 134 17.76 -4.42 -10.30
C TYR A 134 16.34 -4.50 -9.70
N LEU A 135 15.56 -3.43 -9.83
CA LEU A 135 14.17 -3.42 -9.36
C LEU A 135 13.33 -4.50 -10.03
N ARG A 136 13.44 -4.66 -11.36
CA ARG A 136 12.75 -5.73 -12.08
C ARG A 136 13.12 -7.12 -11.57
N SER A 137 14.41 -7.36 -11.33
CA SER A 137 14.88 -8.63 -10.77
C SER A 137 14.33 -8.88 -9.37
N LEU A 138 14.31 -7.85 -8.51
CA LEU A 138 13.76 -7.91 -7.17
C LEU A 138 12.26 -8.26 -7.20
N LEU A 139 11.49 -7.56 -8.04
CA LEU A 139 10.05 -7.80 -8.18
C LEU A 139 9.76 -9.20 -8.76
N ALA A 140 10.52 -9.65 -9.75
CA ALA A 140 10.37 -10.97 -10.33
C ALA A 140 10.66 -12.08 -9.29
N GLN A 141 11.71 -11.92 -8.48
CA GLN A 141 12.03 -12.86 -7.41
C GLN A 141 10.96 -12.87 -6.32
N GLN A 142 10.47 -11.69 -5.91
CA GLN A 142 9.41 -11.58 -4.93
C GLN A 142 8.11 -12.24 -5.44
N SER A 143 7.74 -11.97 -6.69
CA SER A 143 6.57 -12.57 -7.33
C SER A 143 6.70 -14.11 -7.40
N ALA A 144 7.84 -14.62 -7.87
CA ALA A 144 8.07 -16.06 -7.97
C ALA A 144 8.05 -16.74 -6.59
N ARG A 145 8.69 -16.14 -5.59
CA ARG A 145 8.76 -16.68 -4.23
C ARG A 145 7.39 -16.73 -3.54
N CYS A 146 6.58 -15.73 -3.78
CA CYS A 146 5.26 -15.59 -3.18
C CYS A 146 4.14 -16.22 -4.01
N HIS A 147 4.45 -16.81 -5.18
CA HIS A 147 3.46 -17.33 -6.13
C HIS A 147 2.39 -16.31 -6.53
N LEU A 148 2.76 -15.04 -6.57
CA LEU A 148 1.91 -13.95 -6.98
C LEU A 148 1.74 -13.97 -8.51
N CYS A 149 0.54 -13.74 -9.01
CA CYS A 149 0.22 -13.72 -10.45
C CYS A 149 0.43 -15.04 -11.21
N ASN A 150 0.33 -16.17 -10.55
CA ASN A 150 0.42 -17.50 -11.18
C ASN A 150 -0.96 -18.08 -11.58
N ARG A 151 -1.96 -17.23 -11.75
CA ARG A 151 -3.29 -17.61 -12.23
C ARG A 151 -3.67 -16.90 -13.51
#